data_99bd425f8bd7dcd36b33de107f937b83
#
_entry.id   99bd425f8bd7dcd36b33de107f937b83
#
_cell.length_a   1.000
_cell.length_b   1.000
_cell.length_c   1.000
_cell.angle_alpha   90.00
_cell.angle_beta   90.00
_cell.angle_gamma   90.00
#
_symmetry.space_group_name_H-M   'P 1'
#
loop_
_entity.id
_entity.type
_entity.pdbx_description
1 polymer ?
#
loop_
_entity_poly.entity_id
_entity_poly.type
_entity_poly.pdbx_seq_one_letter_code
_entity_poly.pdbx_strand_id
1 'polypeptide(L)'
;ETELERLALAQLAHRAETGYVQVECGIMDQFASALARAGHALLLHCADESFEHVAIHGSDFEVLVMDTKKPRTLAGSAFNARVRECRESHAVLREHVRDLPWLAQYTAEDLARAGERLSGVQRARATHVVEEMERVASAVTALVAGDVRTFGALVHASHRSTATHYAVSCDELDVITDLACAQPATFGARLTGAGFGGCAIALVEPGAAESVVEPVREGFRARFGVEPGFRVLHAGPGPRELQG
;
A
#
# COMPACT_ATOMS: atom_id res chain seq x y z
N GLU A 1 -22.14 22.31 -18.87
CA GLU A 1 -21.42 21.21 -18.17
C GLU A 1 -19.94 21.59 -18.17
N THR A 2 -19.33 21.64 -16.99
CA THR A 2 -17.90 21.94 -16.84
C THR A 2 -17.17 20.60 -16.81
N GLU A 3 -16.38 20.33 -17.85
CA GLU A 3 -15.49 19.16 -17.86
C GLU A 3 -14.36 19.44 -16.87
N LEU A 4 -14.30 18.68 -15.77
CA LEU A 4 -13.22 18.77 -14.82
C LEU A 4 -12.06 17.89 -15.28
N GLU A 5 -10.85 18.45 -15.29
CA GLU A 5 -9.61 17.69 -15.43
C GLU A 5 -9.56 16.58 -14.38
N ARG A 6 -9.09 15.38 -14.74
CA ARG A 6 -9.05 14.21 -13.85
C ARG A 6 -8.31 14.46 -12.54
N LEU A 7 -7.22 15.23 -12.60
CA LEU A 7 -6.47 15.63 -11.41
C LEU A 7 -7.33 16.52 -10.49
N ALA A 8 -8.01 17.52 -11.05
CA ALA A 8 -8.89 18.39 -10.28
C ALA A 8 -10.07 17.62 -9.66
N LEU A 9 -10.56 16.59 -10.36
CA LEU A 9 -11.58 15.69 -9.82
C LEU A 9 -11.08 14.87 -8.63
N ALA A 10 -9.87 14.30 -8.71
CA ALA A 10 -9.24 13.57 -7.62
C ALA A 10 -9.04 14.45 -6.38
N GLN A 11 -8.53 15.67 -6.59
CA GLN A 11 -8.34 16.67 -5.54
C GLN A 11 -9.67 17.11 -4.91
N LEU A 12 -10.72 17.30 -5.71
CA LEU A 12 -12.05 17.64 -5.22
C LEU A 12 -12.63 16.51 -4.36
N ALA A 13 -12.51 15.26 -4.81
CA ALA A 13 -12.97 14.09 -4.08
C ALA A 13 -12.25 13.97 -2.73
N HIS A 14 -10.91 14.12 -2.72
CA HIS A 14 -10.14 14.11 -1.48
C HIS A 14 -10.54 15.23 -0.51
N ARG A 15 -10.75 16.47 -1.02
CA ARG A 15 -11.25 17.58 -0.19
C ARG A 15 -12.66 17.33 0.35
N ALA A 16 -13.52 16.65 -0.39
CA ALA A 16 -14.86 16.30 0.08
C ALA A 16 -14.78 15.32 1.26
N GLU A 17 -13.90 14.30 1.21
CA GLU A 17 -13.73 13.36 2.30
C GLU A 17 -13.06 14.00 3.53
N THR A 18 -12.00 14.76 3.34
CA THR A 18 -11.24 15.34 4.46
C THR A 18 -11.90 16.57 5.06
N GLY A 19 -12.47 17.45 4.23
CA GLY A 19 -13.04 18.71 4.66
C GLY A 19 -14.50 18.63 5.08
N TYR A 20 -15.35 17.89 4.33
CA TYR A 20 -16.78 17.80 4.60
C TYR A 20 -17.13 16.61 5.50
N VAL A 21 -16.64 15.41 5.15
CA VAL A 21 -16.89 14.18 5.95
C VAL A 21 -15.97 14.11 7.16
N GLN A 22 -14.86 14.85 7.17
CA GLN A 22 -13.86 14.92 8.24
C GLN A 22 -13.16 13.56 8.51
N VAL A 23 -12.92 12.79 7.48
CA VAL A 23 -12.10 11.56 7.56
C VAL A 23 -10.65 11.92 7.29
N GLU A 24 -9.75 11.61 8.25
CA GLU A 24 -8.32 11.71 7.99
C GLU A 24 -7.89 10.56 7.05
N CYS A 25 -7.95 10.77 5.74
CA CYS A 25 -7.50 9.81 4.74
C CYS A 25 -6.36 10.38 3.87
N GLY A 26 -5.53 9.49 3.30
CA GLY A 26 -4.57 9.87 2.27
C GLY A 26 -5.25 10.06 0.91
N ILE A 27 -4.47 10.53 -0.07
CA ILE A 27 -4.96 10.85 -1.42
C ILE A 27 -5.02 9.64 -2.36
N MET A 28 -4.52 8.48 -1.94
CA MET A 28 -4.26 7.33 -2.82
C MET A 28 -5.50 6.85 -3.58
N ASP A 29 -6.61 6.65 -2.89
CA ASP A 29 -7.78 6.01 -3.48
C ASP A 29 -8.46 6.89 -4.53
N GLN A 30 -8.58 8.20 -4.27
CA GLN A 30 -9.15 9.16 -5.20
C GLN A 30 -8.27 9.35 -6.42
N PHE A 31 -6.95 9.45 -6.21
CA PHE A 31 -5.98 9.61 -7.29
C PHE A 31 -5.86 8.34 -8.13
N ALA A 32 -5.74 7.16 -7.50
CA ALA A 32 -5.72 5.89 -8.22
C ALA A 32 -6.98 5.69 -9.05
N SER A 33 -8.16 6.03 -8.51
CA SER A 33 -9.43 5.92 -9.24
C SER A 33 -9.49 6.89 -10.43
N ALA A 34 -9.17 8.17 -10.22
CA ALA A 34 -9.33 9.21 -11.25
C ALA A 34 -8.25 9.16 -12.32
N LEU A 35 -7.00 8.81 -11.95
CA LEU A 35 -5.82 8.91 -12.82
C LEU A 35 -5.35 7.57 -13.37
N ALA A 36 -6.03 6.45 -13.07
CA ALA A 36 -5.65 5.14 -13.56
C ALA A 36 -5.55 5.12 -15.09
N ARG A 37 -4.56 4.38 -15.59
CA ARG A 37 -4.33 4.11 -17.00
C ARG A 37 -4.17 2.61 -17.23
N ALA A 38 -4.87 2.07 -18.20
CA ALA A 38 -4.78 0.64 -18.52
C ALA A 38 -3.32 0.20 -18.74
N GLY A 39 -2.93 -0.91 -18.13
CA GLY A 39 -1.59 -1.46 -18.25
C GLY A 39 -0.49 -0.64 -17.54
N HIS A 40 -0.84 0.24 -16.60
CA HIS A 40 0.15 1.04 -15.88
C HIS A 40 -0.12 1.03 -14.36
N ALA A 41 0.94 1.06 -13.59
CA ALA A 41 0.91 1.49 -12.20
C ALA A 41 0.95 3.02 -12.12
N LEU A 42 0.38 3.59 -11.08
CA LEU A 42 0.44 5.01 -10.77
C LEU A 42 1.48 5.22 -9.67
N LEU A 43 2.59 5.87 -9.99
CA LEU A 43 3.53 6.40 -8.99
C LEU A 43 3.01 7.77 -8.56
N LEU A 44 2.63 7.89 -7.29
CA LEU A 44 2.05 9.11 -6.73
C LEU A 44 2.99 9.73 -5.71
N HIS A 45 3.39 10.98 -5.92
CA HIS A 45 4.15 11.78 -4.98
C HIS A 45 3.20 12.58 -4.09
N CYS A 46 2.93 12.05 -2.89
CA CYS A 46 1.91 12.62 -1.99
C CYS A 46 2.28 14.01 -1.45
N ALA A 47 3.53 14.45 -1.56
CA ALA A 47 3.99 15.75 -1.05
C ALA A 47 3.57 16.94 -1.93
N ASP A 48 3.55 16.75 -3.24
CA ASP A 48 3.21 17.77 -4.24
C ASP A 48 2.09 17.36 -5.19
N GLU A 49 1.51 16.17 -4.95
CA GLU A 49 0.44 15.57 -5.76
C GLU A 49 0.82 15.32 -7.22
N SER A 50 2.11 15.32 -7.54
CA SER A 50 2.59 14.91 -8.85
C SER A 50 2.49 13.39 -9.02
N PHE A 51 2.39 12.92 -10.26
CA PHE A 51 2.26 11.50 -10.54
C PHE A 51 2.89 11.11 -11.88
N GLU A 52 3.25 9.84 -11.97
CA GLU A 52 3.77 9.23 -13.17
C GLU A 52 3.08 7.89 -13.44
N HIS A 53 2.93 7.54 -14.72
CA HIS A 53 2.44 6.23 -15.13
C HIS A 53 3.62 5.33 -15.47
N VAL A 54 3.81 4.28 -14.69
CA VAL A 54 4.84 3.26 -14.89
C VAL A 54 4.21 2.07 -15.61
N ALA A 55 4.71 1.75 -16.79
CA ALA A 55 4.15 0.66 -17.60
C ALA A 55 4.28 -0.69 -16.87
N ILE A 56 3.20 -1.47 -16.90
CA ILE A 56 3.16 -2.88 -16.51
C ILE A 56 2.95 -3.65 -17.81
N HIS A 57 3.91 -4.48 -18.18
CA HIS A 57 3.71 -5.37 -19.31
C HIS A 57 2.72 -6.47 -18.90
N GLY A 58 1.60 -6.58 -19.62
CA GLY A 58 0.47 -7.46 -19.23
C GLY A 58 0.79 -8.96 -19.18
N SER A 59 1.99 -9.35 -19.59
CA SER A 59 2.54 -10.70 -19.48
C SER A 59 3.41 -10.91 -18.23
N ASP A 60 3.63 -9.87 -17.41
CA ASP A 60 4.61 -9.95 -16.33
C ASP A 60 4.01 -10.59 -15.09
N PHE A 61 2.81 -10.21 -14.70
CA PHE A 61 2.08 -10.76 -13.56
C PHE A 61 0.58 -10.43 -13.62
N GLU A 62 -0.19 -11.19 -12.86
CA GLU A 62 -1.58 -10.87 -12.51
C GLU A 62 -1.68 -10.41 -11.07
N VAL A 63 -2.65 -9.57 -10.77
CA VAL A 63 -2.96 -9.13 -9.39
C VAL A 63 -4.11 -9.96 -8.85
N LEU A 64 -3.81 -10.83 -7.90
CA LEU A 64 -4.80 -11.59 -7.15
C LEU A 64 -5.20 -10.82 -5.88
N VAL A 65 -6.43 -10.34 -5.82
CA VAL A 65 -7.00 -9.75 -4.59
C VAL A 65 -7.55 -10.87 -3.73
N MET A 66 -7.20 -10.83 -2.44
CA MET A 66 -7.56 -11.81 -1.41
C MET A 66 -8.30 -11.08 -0.28
N ASP A 67 -9.60 -11.32 -0.15
CA ASP A 67 -10.45 -10.71 0.87
C ASP A 67 -10.54 -11.62 2.09
N THR A 68 -9.98 -11.18 3.22
CA THR A 68 -9.95 -11.93 4.49
C THR A 68 -11.32 -12.05 5.16
N LYS A 69 -12.32 -11.30 4.71
CA LYS A 69 -13.63 -11.16 5.36
C LYS A 69 -13.58 -10.59 6.78
N LYS A 70 -12.40 -10.14 7.23
CA LYS A 70 -12.27 -9.43 8.51
C LYS A 70 -12.78 -8.00 8.38
N PRO A 71 -13.82 -7.59 9.13
CA PRO A 71 -14.31 -6.22 9.11
C PRO A 71 -13.30 -5.25 9.76
N ARG A 72 -13.21 -4.03 9.24
CA ARG A 72 -12.34 -2.96 9.74
C ARG A 72 -13.02 -2.14 10.84
N THR A 73 -13.51 -2.75 11.90
CA THR A 73 -14.36 -2.10 12.93
C THR A 73 -13.67 -0.99 13.74
N LEU A 74 -12.34 -1.00 13.85
CA LEU A 74 -11.56 -0.02 14.62
C LEU A 74 -10.54 0.73 13.76
N ALA A 75 -10.60 0.61 12.44
CA ALA A 75 -9.59 1.17 11.53
C ALA A 75 -9.42 2.68 11.68
N GLY A 76 -10.48 3.45 11.87
CA GLY A 76 -10.41 4.90 12.00
C GLY A 76 -9.61 5.39 13.20
N SER A 77 -9.86 4.87 14.39
CA SER A 77 -9.14 5.27 15.61
C SER A 77 -7.68 4.80 15.61
N ALA A 78 -7.44 3.58 15.12
CA ALA A 78 -6.09 3.03 15.03
C ALA A 78 -5.27 3.74 13.93
N PHE A 79 -5.89 4.07 12.79
CA PHE A 79 -5.26 4.87 11.75
C PHE A 79 -4.85 6.25 12.25
N ASN A 80 -5.75 6.96 12.94
CA ASN A 80 -5.45 8.27 13.53
C ASN A 80 -4.31 8.19 14.56
N ALA A 81 -4.18 7.08 15.29
CA ALA A 81 -3.04 6.85 16.18
C ALA A 81 -1.73 6.76 15.38
N ARG A 82 -1.71 6.06 14.23
CA ARG A 82 -0.52 5.98 13.35
C ARG A 82 -0.12 7.35 12.82
N VAL A 83 -1.10 8.15 12.35
CA VAL A 83 -0.85 9.53 11.89
C VAL A 83 -0.22 10.37 13.00
N ARG A 84 -0.75 10.30 14.22
CA ARG A 84 -0.20 11.03 15.36
C ARG A 84 1.23 10.58 15.69
N GLU A 85 1.49 9.27 15.76
CA GLU A 85 2.82 8.70 16.02
C GLU A 85 3.86 9.13 14.98
N CYS A 86 3.48 9.20 13.71
CA CYS A 86 4.33 9.73 12.64
C CYS A 86 4.60 11.23 12.80
N ARG A 87 3.59 12.03 13.16
CA ARG A 87 3.75 13.47 13.43
C ARG A 87 4.69 13.72 14.61
N GLU A 88 4.56 12.94 15.68
CA GLU A 88 5.45 12.99 16.84
C GLU A 88 6.89 12.62 16.48
N SER A 89 7.08 11.56 15.68
CA SER A 89 8.40 11.15 15.19
C SER A 89 9.04 12.26 14.34
N HIS A 90 8.26 12.86 13.46
CA HIS A 90 8.70 13.96 12.61
C HIS A 90 9.12 15.18 13.44
N ALA A 91 8.34 15.55 14.47
CA ALA A 91 8.67 16.66 15.35
C ALA A 91 10.03 16.47 16.05
N VAL A 92 10.31 15.27 16.56
CA VAL A 92 11.61 14.93 17.18
C VAL A 92 12.76 15.06 16.17
N LEU A 93 12.57 14.56 14.96
CA LEU A 93 13.61 14.64 13.90
C LEU A 93 13.85 16.09 13.46
N ARG A 94 12.81 16.89 13.33
CA ARG A 94 12.94 18.32 13.01
C ARG A 94 13.72 19.09 14.07
N GLU A 95 13.45 18.84 15.33
CA GLU A 95 14.09 19.54 16.42
C GLU A 95 15.56 19.13 16.62
N HIS A 96 15.88 17.84 16.46
CA HIS A 96 17.16 17.31 16.93
C HIS A 96 18.10 16.84 15.83
N VAL A 97 17.65 16.74 14.58
CA VAL A 97 18.48 16.25 13.46
C VAL A 97 18.60 17.29 12.36
N ARG A 98 17.50 17.61 11.70
CA ARG A 98 17.40 18.67 10.68
C ARG A 98 15.94 18.99 10.35
N ASP A 99 15.68 20.24 9.97
CA ASP A 99 14.33 20.70 9.65
C ASP A 99 13.97 20.35 8.20
N LEU A 100 13.25 19.25 8.02
CA LEU A 100 12.69 18.86 6.74
C LEU A 100 11.16 18.93 6.79
N PRO A 101 10.48 19.26 5.66
CA PRO A 101 9.03 19.41 5.63
C PRO A 101 8.25 18.09 5.84
N TRP A 102 8.85 16.95 5.46
CA TRP A 102 8.16 15.65 5.50
C TRP A 102 9.02 14.55 6.13
N LEU A 103 8.40 13.67 6.92
CA LEU A 103 9.04 12.49 7.49
C LEU A 103 9.67 11.59 6.42
N ALA A 104 9.06 11.50 5.25
CA ALA A 104 9.54 10.72 4.11
C ALA A 104 10.86 11.23 3.49
N GLN A 105 11.35 12.41 3.88
CA GLN A 105 12.61 12.97 3.37
C GLN A 105 13.82 12.67 4.24
N TYR A 106 13.60 12.08 5.43
CA TYR A 106 14.70 11.64 6.27
C TYR A 106 15.29 10.33 5.76
N THR A 107 16.50 10.03 6.23
CA THR A 107 17.25 8.83 5.87
C THR A 107 17.45 7.92 7.08
N ALA A 108 17.89 6.69 6.85
CA ALA A 108 18.29 5.78 7.91
C ALA A 108 19.39 6.37 8.81
N GLU A 109 20.33 7.15 8.22
CA GLU A 109 21.36 7.87 8.98
C GLU A 109 20.77 8.94 9.89
N ASP A 110 19.75 9.67 9.45
CA ASP A 110 19.04 10.64 10.29
C ASP A 110 18.36 9.96 11.48
N LEU A 111 17.74 8.80 11.27
CA LEU A 111 17.16 8.01 12.35
C LEU A 111 18.22 7.52 13.36
N ALA A 112 19.40 7.14 12.87
CA ALA A 112 20.51 6.78 13.72
C ALA A 112 21.02 7.97 14.55
N ARG A 113 21.12 9.16 13.94
CA ARG A 113 21.50 10.42 14.63
C ARG A 113 20.52 10.82 15.73
N ALA A 114 19.21 10.58 15.51
CA ALA A 114 18.21 10.85 16.54
C ALA A 114 18.44 10.02 17.82
N GLY A 115 19.04 8.85 17.70
CA GLY A 115 19.41 8.00 18.81
C GLY A 115 18.22 7.76 19.76
N GLU A 116 18.45 7.83 21.06
CA GLU A 116 17.44 7.59 22.10
C GLU A 116 16.34 8.66 22.20
N ARG A 117 16.41 9.75 21.43
CA ARG A 117 15.37 10.79 21.38
C ARG A 117 14.06 10.29 20.77
N LEU A 118 14.14 9.29 19.89
CA LEU A 118 12.96 8.58 19.39
C LEU A 118 12.60 7.45 20.36
N SER A 119 11.39 7.45 20.90
CA SER A 119 10.86 6.28 21.61
C SER A 119 10.81 5.05 20.69
N GLY A 120 10.67 3.85 21.24
CA GLY A 120 10.59 2.62 20.44
C GLY A 120 9.47 2.67 19.38
N VAL A 121 8.31 3.21 19.73
CA VAL A 121 7.19 3.38 18.80
C VAL A 121 7.51 4.40 17.72
N GLN A 122 8.00 5.57 18.08
CA GLN A 122 8.37 6.64 17.15
C GLN A 122 9.43 6.17 16.16
N ARG A 123 10.45 5.47 16.65
CA ARG A 123 11.49 4.86 15.82
C ARG A 123 10.89 3.88 14.82
N ALA A 124 10.03 2.96 15.27
CA ALA A 124 9.41 1.98 14.38
C ALA A 124 8.60 2.66 13.26
N ARG A 125 7.78 3.68 13.58
CA ARG A 125 7.01 4.40 12.56
C ARG A 125 7.92 5.14 11.57
N ALA A 126 8.93 5.86 12.07
CA ALA A 126 9.88 6.58 11.24
C ALA A 126 10.68 5.60 10.34
N THR A 127 11.14 4.47 10.89
CA THR A 127 11.83 3.42 10.11
C THR A 127 10.95 2.94 8.97
N HIS A 128 9.67 2.61 9.23
CA HIS A 128 8.75 2.20 8.17
C HIS A 128 8.69 3.23 7.05
N VAL A 129 8.44 4.51 7.38
CA VAL A 129 8.25 5.57 6.37
C VAL A 129 9.52 5.78 5.56
N VAL A 130 10.68 5.87 6.20
CA VAL A 130 11.96 6.09 5.53
C VAL A 130 12.32 4.93 4.61
N GLU A 131 12.24 3.70 5.11
CA GLU A 131 12.55 2.51 4.30
C GLU A 131 11.54 2.28 3.18
N GLU A 132 10.27 2.69 3.37
CA GLU A 132 9.25 2.55 2.34
C GLU A 132 9.53 3.47 1.15
N MET A 133 10.09 4.66 1.36
CA MET A 133 10.51 5.54 0.28
C MET A 133 11.60 4.90 -0.60
N GLU A 134 12.61 4.30 0.02
CA GLU A 134 13.67 3.56 -0.68
C GLU A 134 13.10 2.33 -1.40
N ARG A 135 12.17 1.64 -0.75
CA ARG A 135 11.52 0.44 -1.29
C ARG A 135 10.66 0.77 -2.50
N VAL A 136 9.91 1.88 -2.47
CA VAL A 136 9.12 2.36 -3.62
C VAL A 136 10.03 2.72 -4.79
N ALA A 137 11.11 3.46 -4.57
CA ALA A 137 12.07 3.81 -5.64
C ALA A 137 12.68 2.56 -6.29
N SER A 138 13.09 1.58 -5.47
CA SER A 138 13.61 0.30 -5.95
C SER A 138 12.54 -0.51 -6.70
N ALA A 139 11.29 -0.48 -6.23
CA ALA A 139 10.16 -1.16 -6.88
C ALA A 139 9.86 -0.58 -8.25
N VAL A 140 9.89 0.75 -8.41
CA VAL A 140 9.75 1.41 -9.72
C VAL A 140 10.86 0.97 -10.67
N THR A 141 12.11 0.95 -10.18
CA THR A 141 13.27 0.51 -10.98
C THR A 141 13.10 -0.94 -11.44
N ALA A 142 12.71 -1.84 -10.55
CA ALA A 142 12.47 -3.25 -10.88
C ALA A 142 11.33 -3.41 -11.89
N LEU A 143 10.23 -2.68 -11.70
CA LEU A 143 9.08 -2.73 -12.61
C LEU A 143 9.43 -2.23 -14.01
N VAL A 144 10.16 -1.12 -14.13
CA VAL A 144 10.64 -0.59 -15.42
C VAL A 144 11.60 -1.56 -16.13
N ALA A 145 12.43 -2.27 -15.34
CA ALA A 145 13.35 -3.28 -15.88
C ALA A 145 12.67 -4.62 -16.25
N GLY A 146 11.38 -4.80 -15.92
CA GLY A 146 10.69 -6.09 -16.09
C GLY A 146 11.16 -7.16 -15.10
N ASP A 147 11.86 -6.76 -14.02
CA ASP A 147 12.28 -7.68 -12.95
C ASP A 147 11.14 -7.90 -11.95
N VAL A 148 10.20 -8.74 -12.34
CA VAL A 148 9.00 -9.05 -11.57
C VAL A 148 9.34 -9.73 -10.24
N ARG A 149 10.41 -10.54 -10.20
CA ARG A 149 10.80 -11.23 -8.96
C ARG A 149 11.30 -10.24 -7.91
N THR A 150 12.16 -9.31 -8.29
CA THR A 150 12.60 -8.23 -7.39
C THR A 150 11.42 -7.35 -7.00
N PHE A 151 10.54 -6.98 -7.93
CA PHE A 151 9.34 -6.21 -7.64
C PHE A 151 8.44 -6.92 -6.61
N GLY A 152 8.16 -8.20 -6.80
CA GLY A 152 7.38 -9.02 -5.87
C GLY A 152 8.02 -9.14 -4.49
N ALA A 153 9.33 -9.35 -4.42
CA ALA A 153 10.06 -9.39 -3.16
C ALA A 153 9.97 -8.07 -2.39
N LEU A 154 10.04 -6.92 -3.09
CA LEU A 154 9.87 -5.58 -2.49
C LEU A 154 8.42 -5.37 -2.00
N VAL A 155 7.41 -5.85 -2.74
CA VAL A 155 6.00 -5.83 -2.32
C VAL A 155 5.82 -6.62 -1.02
N HIS A 156 6.42 -7.80 -0.89
CA HIS A 156 6.35 -8.59 0.34
C HIS A 156 7.14 -7.94 1.48
N ALA A 157 8.31 -7.38 1.23
CA ALA A 157 9.07 -6.64 2.23
C ALA A 157 8.30 -5.42 2.77
N SER A 158 7.54 -4.73 1.90
CA SER A 158 6.61 -3.68 2.31
C SER A 158 5.53 -4.19 3.26
N HIS A 159 4.93 -5.38 3.00
CA HIS A 159 3.98 -5.99 3.92
C HIS A 159 4.59 -6.24 5.31
N ARG A 160 5.77 -6.85 5.35
CA ARG A 160 6.45 -7.13 6.61
C ARG A 160 6.76 -5.86 7.41
N SER A 161 7.22 -4.81 6.76
CA SER A 161 7.45 -3.51 7.40
C SER A 161 6.13 -2.89 7.89
N THR A 162 5.05 -3.02 7.11
CA THR A 162 3.71 -2.55 7.47
C THR A 162 3.16 -3.31 8.69
N ALA A 163 3.42 -4.61 8.79
CA ALA A 163 3.01 -5.43 9.92
C ALA A 163 3.82 -5.13 11.18
N THR A 164 5.16 -5.05 11.08
CA THR A 164 6.06 -4.96 12.23
C THR A 164 6.36 -3.54 12.68
N HIS A 165 6.71 -2.65 11.74
CA HIS A 165 7.13 -1.29 12.06
C HIS A 165 5.96 -0.31 12.07
N TYR A 166 5.06 -0.40 11.10
CA TYR A 166 3.90 0.50 11.06
C TYR A 166 2.73 -0.01 11.92
N ALA A 167 2.65 -1.31 12.14
CA ALA A 167 1.67 -2.01 12.97
C ALA A 167 0.22 -1.70 12.56
N VAL A 168 -0.09 -1.86 11.29
CA VAL A 168 -1.44 -1.76 10.73
C VAL A 168 -1.94 -3.07 10.12
N SER A 169 -1.21 -4.17 10.28
CA SER A 169 -1.66 -5.49 9.88
C SER A 169 -2.52 -6.15 10.96
N CYS A 170 -2.94 -7.36 10.70
CA CYS A 170 -3.61 -8.27 11.64
C CYS A 170 -3.33 -9.72 11.23
N ASP A 171 -3.60 -10.66 12.14
CA ASP A 171 -3.29 -12.08 11.92
C ASP A 171 -3.86 -12.62 10.61
N GLU A 172 -5.08 -12.21 10.23
CA GLU A 172 -5.70 -12.68 8.98
C GLU A 172 -4.98 -12.14 7.74
N LEU A 173 -4.49 -10.90 7.77
CA LEU A 173 -3.71 -10.32 6.66
C LEU A 173 -2.33 -10.94 6.59
N ASP A 174 -1.67 -11.18 7.73
CA ASP A 174 -0.35 -11.79 7.77
C ASP A 174 -0.42 -13.25 7.27
N VAL A 175 -1.37 -14.03 7.76
CA VAL A 175 -1.54 -15.43 7.35
C VAL A 175 -1.90 -15.57 5.87
N ILE A 176 -2.82 -14.74 5.33
CA ILE A 176 -3.20 -14.86 3.91
C ILE A 176 -2.05 -14.47 2.98
N THR A 177 -1.23 -13.49 3.36
CA THR A 177 -0.03 -13.11 2.59
C THR A 177 1.05 -14.17 2.68
N ASP A 178 1.30 -14.75 3.86
CA ASP A 178 2.28 -15.83 4.04
C ASP A 178 1.89 -17.07 3.25
N LEU A 179 0.61 -17.49 3.31
CA LEU A 179 0.09 -18.61 2.51
C LEU A 179 0.25 -18.37 1.00
N ALA A 180 -0.01 -17.15 0.53
CA ALA A 180 0.20 -16.80 -0.87
C ALA A 180 1.68 -16.83 -1.25
N CYS A 181 2.56 -16.24 -0.45
CA CYS A 181 4.00 -16.23 -0.71
C CYS A 181 4.65 -17.60 -0.63
N ALA A 182 4.03 -18.57 0.06
CA ALA A 182 4.48 -19.96 0.07
C ALA A 182 4.22 -20.69 -1.26
N GLN A 183 3.40 -20.13 -2.16
CA GLN A 183 3.10 -20.75 -3.44
C GLN A 183 4.17 -20.41 -4.49
N PRO A 184 4.68 -21.39 -5.25
CA PRO A 184 5.76 -21.17 -6.23
C PRO A 184 5.43 -20.12 -7.30
N ALA A 185 4.16 -20.01 -7.69
CA ALA A 185 3.65 -19.05 -8.68
C ALA A 185 3.46 -17.63 -8.14
N THR A 186 3.79 -17.36 -6.88
CA THR A 186 3.65 -16.03 -6.27
C THR A 186 4.99 -15.31 -6.22
N PHE A 187 5.04 -14.10 -6.76
CA PHE A 187 6.21 -13.22 -6.69
C PHE A 187 6.31 -12.48 -5.37
N GLY A 188 5.16 -12.14 -4.77
CA GLY A 188 5.06 -11.46 -3.49
C GLY A 188 3.63 -11.06 -3.18
N ALA A 189 3.35 -10.77 -1.90
CA ALA A 189 2.02 -10.38 -1.43
C ALA A 189 2.11 -9.32 -0.32
N ARG A 190 1.08 -8.47 -0.23
CA ARG A 190 0.94 -7.47 0.84
C ARG A 190 -0.53 -7.12 1.11
N LEU A 191 -0.79 -6.60 2.30
CA LEU A 191 -2.06 -5.93 2.57
C LEU A 191 -2.27 -4.71 1.67
N THR A 192 -3.52 -4.34 1.40
CA THR A 192 -3.88 -3.13 0.66
C THR A 192 -4.91 -2.29 1.44
N GLY A 193 -4.83 -0.96 1.24
CA GLY A 193 -5.63 0.01 1.99
C GLY A 193 -5.09 0.26 3.41
N ALA A 194 -5.97 0.72 4.31
CA ALA A 194 -5.59 1.16 5.66
C ALA A 194 -5.11 0.03 6.61
N GLY A 195 -5.27 -1.23 6.22
CA GLY A 195 -4.96 -2.37 7.10
C GLY A 195 -6.07 -2.69 8.10
N PHE A 196 -5.70 -3.33 9.20
CA PHE A 196 -6.57 -3.78 10.29
C PHE A 196 -7.68 -4.76 9.88
N GLY A 197 -7.59 -5.35 8.70
CA GLY A 197 -8.52 -6.25 8.04
C GLY A 197 -8.74 -5.88 6.57
N GLY A 198 -9.77 -6.43 5.95
CA GLY A 198 -10.08 -6.25 4.53
C GLY A 198 -9.21 -7.12 3.63
N CYS A 199 -8.56 -6.53 2.62
CA CYS A 199 -7.92 -7.28 1.55
C CYS A 199 -6.38 -7.23 1.60
N ALA A 200 -5.78 -8.28 1.06
CA ALA A 200 -4.40 -8.32 0.60
C ALA A 200 -4.38 -8.49 -0.92
N ILE A 201 -3.25 -8.21 -1.53
CA ILE A 201 -2.95 -8.51 -2.93
C ILE A 201 -1.75 -9.46 -3.02
N ALA A 202 -1.77 -10.35 -4.01
CA ALA A 202 -0.60 -11.12 -4.42
C ALA A 202 -0.30 -10.85 -5.91
N LEU A 203 0.98 -10.79 -6.24
CA LEU A 203 1.46 -10.77 -7.61
C LEU A 203 1.75 -12.21 -7.99
N VAL A 204 1.05 -12.74 -8.99
CA VAL A 204 1.14 -14.15 -9.38
C VAL A 204 1.55 -14.28 -10.84
N GLU A 205 2.12 -15.42 -11.21
CA GLU A 205 2.43 -15.73 -12.60
C GLU A 205 1.15 -15.70 -13.44
N PRO A 206 1.19 -15.16 -14.68
CA PRO A 206 0.03 -15.08 -15.55
C PRO A 206 -0.62 -16.46 -15.78
N GLY A 207 -1.94 -16.52 -15.58
CA GLY A 207 -2.70 -17.76 -15.71
C GLY A 207 -2.53 -18.76 -14.56
N ALA A 208 -1.71 -18.46 -13.54
CA ALA A 208 -1.46 -19.38 -12.42
C ALA A 208 -2.30 -19.07 -11.18
N ALA A 209 -3.22 -18.10 -11.22
CA ALA A 209 -3.99 -17.66 -10.07
C ALA A 209 -4.72 -18.83 -9.35
N GLU A 210 -5.32 -19.77 -10.10
CA GLU A 210 -6.03 -20.90 -9.52
C GLU A 210 -5.11 -21.81 -8.68
N SER A 211 -3.87 -22.01 -9.11
CA SER A 211 -2.89 -22.81 -8.35
C SER A 211 -2.47 -22.16 -7.02
N VAL A 212 -2.68 -20.85 -6.88
CA VAL A 212 -2.45 -20.10 -5.64
C VAL A 212 -3.70 -20.07 -4.79
N VAL A 213 -4.87 -19.89 -5.39
CA VAL A 213 -6.16 -19.73 -4.71
C VAL A 213 -6.49 -20.92 -3.81
N GLU A 214 -6.42 -22.15 -4.34
CA GLU A 214 -6.86 -23.32 -3.55
C GLU A 214 -6.01 -23.57 -2.29
N PRO A 215 -4.67 -23.62 -2.33
CA PRO A 215 -3.86 -23.78 -1.12
C PRO A 215 -4.07 -22.65 -0.10
N VAL A 216 -4.22 -21.39 -0.58
CA VAL A 216 -4.47 -20.24 0.29
C VAL A 216 -5.84 -20.34 0.96
N ARG A 217 -6.87 -20.73 0.21
CA ARG A 217 -8.24 -20.95 0.70
C ARG A 217 -8.28 -22.01 1.80
N GLU A 218 -7.68 -23.17 1.55
CA GLU A 218 -7.63 -24.28 2.49
C GLU A 218 -6.89 -23.91 3.77
N GLY A 219 -5.70 -23.34 3.65
CA GLY A 219 -4.88 -22.91 4.78
C GLY A 219 -5.55 -21.81 5.61
N PHE A 220 -6.15 -20.83 4.98
CA PHE A 220 -6.86 -19.75 5.65
C PHE A 220 -8.12 -20.26 6.38
N ARG A 221 -8.93 -21.07 5.71
CA ARG A 221 -10.12 -21.70 6.32
C ARG A 221 -9.75 -22.61 7.49
N ALA A 222 -8.69 -23.39 7.38
CA ALA A 222 -8.19 -24.22 8.46
C ALA A 222 -7.78 -23.40 9.69
N ARG A 223 -7.23 -22.21 9.48
CA ARG A 223 -6.75 -21.34 10.57
C ARG A 223 -7.86 -20.52 11.22
N PHE A 224 -8.79 -19.97 10.44
CA PHE A 224 -9.78 -19.00 10.92
C PHE A 224 -11.24 -19.48 10.85
N GLY A 225 -11.52 -20.60 10.21
CA GLY A 225 -12.89 -21.09 10.01
C GLY A 225 -13.73 -20.22 9.05
N VAL A 226 -13.08 -19.31 8.31
CA VAL A 226 -13.73 -18.35 7.41
C VAL A 226 -13.28 -18.62 5.98
N GLU A 227 -14.20 -18.50 5.03
CA GLU A 227 -13.94 -18.63 3.60
C GLU A 227 -13.47 -17.28 3.04
N PRO A 228 -12.18 -17.14 2.61
CA PRO A 228 -11.71 -15.90 2.01
C PRO A 228 -12.23 -15.74 0.59
N GLY A 229 -12.33 -14.47 0.15
CA GLY A 229 -12.72 -14.15 -1.24
C GLY A 229 -11.52 -13.94 -2.14
N PHE A 230 -11.64 -14.31 -3.42
CA PHE A 230 -10.55 -14.12 -4.39
C PHE A 230 -11.05 -13.46 -5.67
N ARG A 231 -10.23 -12.59 -6.26
CA ARG A 231 -10.50 -11.98 -7.56
C ARG A 231 -9.20 -11.62 -8.27
N VAL A 232 -9.05 -12.07 -9.51
CA VAL A 232 -7.98 -11.61 -10.39
C VAL A 232 -8.36 -10.26 -10.98
N LEU A 233 -7.47 -9.30 -10.94
CA LEU A 233 -7.65 -7.95 -11.49
C LEU A 233 -6.49 -7.59 -12.41
N HIS A 234 -6.79 -6.70 -13.34
CA HIS A 234 -5.83 -6.06 -14.24
C HIS A 234 -5.93 -4.55 -14.11
N ALA A 235 -4.84 -3.83 -14.42
CA ALA A 235 -4.84 -2.37 -14.41
C ALA A 235 -5.81 -1.82 -15.45
N GLY A 236 -6.91 -1.24 -14.97
CA GLY A 236 -7.99 -0.70 -15.80
C GLY A 236 -7.76 0.74 -16.28
N PRO A 237 -8.61 1.26 -17.19
CA PRO A 237 -8.42 2.58 -17.81
C PRO A 237 -8.84 3.77 -16.94
N GLY A 238 -9.22 3.55 -15.68
CA GLY A 238 -9.81 4.58 -14.83
C GLY A 238 -11.28 4.88 -15.15
N PRO A 239 -11.83 5.98 -14.65
CA PRO A 239 -13.24 6.32 -14.81
C PRO A 239 -13.55 6.68 -16.26
N ARG A 240 -14.74 6.30 -16.70
CA ARG A 240 -15.25 6.62 -18.02
C ARG A 240 -16.75 6.93 -17.92
N GLU A 241 -17.22 7.79 -18.78
CA GLU A 241 -18.66 8.00 -18.98
C GLU A 241 -19.28 6.75 -19.59
N LEU A 242 -20.35 6.26 -19.01
CA LEU A 242 -21.12 5.17 -19.60
C LEU A 242 -22.07 5.79 -20.61
N GLN A 243 -21.89 5.49 -21.87
CA GLN A 243 -22.89 5.81 -22.90
C GLN A 243 -24.13 4.93 -22.65
N GLY A 244 -25.27 5.56 -22.36
CA GLY A 244 -26.55 4.91 -22.17
C GLY A 244 -27.14 4.37 -23.46
#